data_d2233e28b8dd87b9cd06f613777b3252
#
_entry.id   d2233e28b8dd87b9cd06f613777b3252
#
_cell.length_a   1.000
_cell.length_b   1.000
_cell.length_c   1.000
_cell.angle_alpha   90.00
_cell.angle_beta   90.00
_cell.angle_gamma   90.00
#
_symmetry.space_group_name_H-M   'P 1'
#
loop_
_entity.id
_entity.type
_entity.pdbx_description
1 polymer ?
#
loop_
_entity_poly.entity_id
_entity_poly.type
_entity_poly.pdbx_seq_one_letter_code
_entity_poly.pdbx_strand_id
1 'polypeptide(L)'
;LPSERDLAEQFQVSRMTLRQAISLLVEEGVLERRVGSGTFVSSTRVQEKMRGTTSFTEIVKSQGKVPSSQLISYRRTIPNEQEVAKLGITPTENIIRMERVRYADQVPLVYEVASIPEKFIKDFKKEEITSHFFQTLQQHGYRIGKSQQTIYARLAKEKIADYLEVEKGHAILALTQV
;
A
#
# COMPACT_ATOMS: atom_id res chain seq x y z
N LEU A 1 -19.94 -13.08 7.98
CA LEU A 1 -20.26 -13.80 9.23
C LEU A 1 -21.46 -14.72 8.99
N PRO A 2 -21.62 -15.80 9.79
CA PRO A 2 -22.87 -16.55 9.88
C PRO A 2 -24.05 -15.65 10.24
N SER A 3 -25.28 -16.15 10.16
CA SER A 3 -26.45 -15.36 10.53
C SER A 3 -26.45 -14.99 12.02
N GLU A 4 -27.06 -13.85 12.39
CA GLU A 4 -27.20 -13.46 13.79
C GLU A 4 -27.88 -14.55 14.65
N ARG A 5 -28.74 -15.36 14.03
CA ARG A 5 -29.39 -16.50 14.69
C ARG A 5 -28.38 -17.60 15.03
N ASP A 6 -27.59 -18.02 14.03
CA ASP A 6 -26.66 -19.14 14.19
C ASP A 6 -25.53 -18.75 15.18
N LEU A 7 -25.07 -17.50 15.12
CA LEU A 7 -24.08 -16.97 16.09
C LEU A 7 -24.66 -16.88 17.50
N ALA A 8 -25.92 -16.46 17.69
CA ALA A 8 -26.57 -16.43 19.00
C ALA A 8 -26.67 -17.81 19.62
N GLU A 9 -27.01 -18.84 18.83
CA GLU A 9 -27.03 -20.24 19.25
C GLU A 9 -25.61 -20.73 19.59
N GLN A 10 -24.63 -20.45 18.75
CA GLN A 10 -23.25 -20.88 18.95
C GLN A 10 -22.64 -20.30 20.23
N PHE A 11 -22.89 -19.02 20.52
CA PHE A 11 -22.36 -18.34 21.70
C PHE A 11 -23.28 -18.44 22.92
N GLN A 12 -24.44 -19.09 22.80
CA GLN A 12 -25.43 -19.25 23.89
C GLN A 12 -25.86 -17.90 24.51
N VAL A 13 -26.06 -16.88 23.68
CA VAL A 13 -26.51 -15.56 24.07
C VAL A 13 -27.82 -15.16 23.40
N SER A 14 -28.49 -14.14 23.94
CA SER A 14 -29.69 -13.61 23.31
C SER A 14 -29.36 -12.96 21.96
N ARG A 15 -30.29 -12.96 21.00
CA ARG A 15 -30.13 -12.24 19.74
C ARG A 15 -29.88 -10.73 19.95
N MET A 16 -30.48 -10.16 20.98
CA MET A 16 -30.27 -8.73 21.31
C MET A 16 -28.85 -8.46 21.78
N THR A 17 -28.31 -9.33 22.63
CA THR A 17 -26.91 -9.24 23.09
C THR A 17 -25.95 -9.37 21.91
N LEU A 18 -26.17 -10.35 21.03
CA LEU A 18 -25.34 -10.51 19.84
C LEU A 18 -25.41 -9.32 18.90
N ARG A 19 -26.62 -8.77 18.67
CA ARG A 19 -26.82 -7.58 17.82
C ARG A 19 -26.12 -6.35 18.36
N GLN A 20 -26.12 -6.15 19.69
CA GLN A 20 -25.36 -5.08 20.33
C GLN A 20 -23.86 -5.26 20.14
N ALA A 21 -23.33 -6.48 20.34
CA ALA A 21 -21.92 -6.77 20.12
C ALA A 21 -21.49 -6.52 18.65
N ILE A 22 -22.30 -6.97 17.69
CA ILE A 22 -22.07 -6.71 16.27
C ILE A 22 -22.10 -5.20 15.97
N SER A 23 -23.02 -4.46 16.57
CA SER A 23 -23.12 -3.00 16.36
C SER A 23 -21.91 -2.25 16.89
N LEU A 24 -21.39 -2.62 18.06
CA LEU A 24 -20.15 -2.07 18.61
C LEU A 24 -18.96 -2.37 17.69
N LEU A 25 -18.83 -3.61 17.22
CA LEU A 25 -17.75 -3.98 16.29
C LEU A 25 -17.87 -3.27 14.93
N VAL A 26 -19.06 -2.89 14.50
CA VAL A 26 -19.28 -2.06 13.31
C VAL A 26 -18.88 -0.60 13.58
N GLU A 27 -19.20 -0.05 14.75
CA GLU A 27 -18.75 1.27 15.18
C GLU A 27 -17.22 1.37 15.28
N GLU A 28 -16.60 0.32 15.81
CA GLU A 28 -15.13 0.21 15.89
C GLU A 28 -14.47 -0.06 14.53
N GLY A 29 -15.25 -0.23 13.45
CA GLY A 29 -14.72 -0.52 12.11
C GLY A 29 -14.17 -1.94 11.93
N VAL A 30 -14.35 -2.84 12.90
CA VAL A 30 -13.93 -4.25 12.83
C VAL A 30 -14.86 -5.05 11.92
N LEU A 31 -16.13 -4.70 11.91
CA LEU A 31 -17.15 -5.28 11.02
C LEU A 31 -17.76 -4.21 10.11
N GLU A 32 -18.25 -4.63 8.96
CA GLU A 32 -19.07 -3.79 8.08
C GLU A 32 -20.40 -4.49 7.79
N ARG A 33 -21.48 -3.72 7.81
CA ARG A 33 -22.82 -4.21 7.48
C ARG A 33 -23.18 -3.81 6.04
N ARG A 34 -23.50 -4.79 5.20
CA ARG A 34 -23.94 -4.55 3.83
C ARG A 34 -25.43 -4.89 3.74
N VAL A 35 -26.26 -3.89 3.49
CA VAL A 35 -27.72 -4.06 3.40
C VAL A 35 -28.06 -5.13 2.36
N GLY A 36 -28.87 -6.09 2.75
CA GLY A 36 -29.26 -7.22 1.91
C GLY A 36 -28.23 -8.34 1.71
N SER A 37 -26.97 -8.14 2.17
CA SER A 37 -25.89 -9.12 1.96
C SER A 37 -25.33 -9.70 3.26
N GLY A 38 -25.55 -9.05 4.40
CA GLY A 38 -25.10 -9.52 5.72
C GLY A 38 -24.02 -8.67 6.37
N THR A 39 -23.36 -9.23 7.38
CA THR A 39 -22.25 -8.60 8.12
C THR A 39 -20.95 -9.30 7.77
N PHE A 40 -19.92 -8.52 7.46
CA PHE A 40 -18.61 -9.00 7.03
C PHE A 40 -17.54 -8.46 7.97
N VAL A 41 -16.39 -9.13 8.03
CA VAL A 41 -15.21 -8.57 8.68
C VAL A 41 -14.77 -7.39 7.84
N SER A 42 -14.69 -6.22 8.48
CA SER A 42 -14.20 -5.01 7.81
C SER A 42 -12.75 -5.23 7.43
N SER A 43 -12.45 -5.04 6.19
CA SER A 43 -11.07 -5.03 5.76
C SER A 43 -10.52 -3.64 6.07
N THR A 44 -9.72 -3.51 7.12
CA THR A 44 -8.87 -2.33 7.36
C THR A 44 -7.78 -2.20 6.30
N ARG A 45 -7.77 -3.14 5.35
CA ARG A 45 -6.83 -3.17 4.24
C ARG A 45 -7.17 -2.06 3.27
N VAL A 46 -6.18 -1.27 2.91
CA VAL A 46 -6.27 -0.38 1.76
C VAL A 46 -6.52 -1.26 0.54
N GLN A 47 -7.73 -1.20 -0.03
CA GLN A 47 -8.07 -1.93 -1.24
C GLN A 47 -7.61 -1.11 -2.44
N GLU A 48 -6.60 -1.57 -3.12
CA GLU A 48 -6.28 -1.05 -4.45
C GLU A 48 -7.30 -1.61 -5.45
N LYS A 49 -8.16 -0.73 -5.99
CA LYS A 49 -8.90 -1.05 -7.20
C LYS A 49 -7.90 -0.96 -8.35
N MET A 50 -7.37 -2.09 -8.78
CA MET A 50 -6.36 -2.24 -9.85
C MET A 50 -6.89 -1.75 -11.22
N ARG A 51 -7.35 -0.52 -11.30
CA ARG A 51 -7.76 0.15 -12.54
C ARG A 51 -6.73 1.21 -12.91
N GLY A 52 -5.66 0.80 -13.58
CA GLY A 52 -4.61 1.72 -14.03
C GLY A 52 -3.53 1.98 -12.99
N THR A 53 -2.66 2.94 -13.30
CA THR A 53 -1.55 3.35 -12.43
C THR A 53 -2.05 4.40 -11.45
N THR A 54 -2.62 3.97 -10.33
CA THR A 54 -3.07 4.87 -9.26
C THR A 54 -1.96 5.04 -8.24
N SER A 55 -1.70 6.26 -7.80
CA SER A 55 -0.68 6.50 -6.78
C SER A 55 -1.17 6.08 -5.40
N PHE A 56 -0.26 5.62 -4.53
CA PHE A 56 -0.57 5.32 -3.12
C PHE A 56 -1.31 6.48 -2.44
N THR A 57 -0.88 7.71 -2.72
CA THR A 57 -1.50 8.93 -2.18
C THR A 57 -2.97 9.05 -2.57
N GLU A 58 -3.30 8.77 -3.82
CA GLU A 58 -4.69 8.81 -4.31
C GLU A 58 -5.53 7.68 -3.70
N ILE A 59 -4.97 6.48 -3.60
CA ILE A 59 -5.62 5.33 -2.96
C ILE A 59 -6.01 5.65 -1.52
N VAL A 60 -5.06 6.16 -0.73
CA VAL A 60 -5.28 6.48 0.68
C VAL A 60 -6.30 7.63 0.84
N LYS A 61 -6.17 8.70 0.04
CA LYS A 61 -7.12 9.82 0.05
C LYS A 61 -8.53 9.41 -0.35
N SER A 62 -8.67 8.50 -1.33
CA SER A 62 -9.99 8.00 -1.76
C SER A 62 -10.74 7.23 -0.67
N GLN A 63 -10.02 6.78 0.36
CA GLN A 63 -10.57 6.10 1.54
C GLN A 63 -10.77 7.04 2.74
N GLY A 64 -10.63 8.36 2.53
CA GLY A 64 -10.79 9.36 3.58
C GLY A 64 -9.62 9.42 4.57
N LYS A 65 -8.49 8.75 4.26
CA LYS A 65 -7.31 8.69 5.13
C LYS A 65 -6.25 9.71 4.74
N VAL A 66 -5.36 10.02 5.67
CA VAL A 66 -4.24 10.97 5.47
C VAL A 66 -2.98 10.20 5.09
N PRO A 67 -2.48 10.34 3.85
CA PRO A 67 -1.24 9.72 3.43
C PRO A 67 -0.03 10.48 3.94
N SER A 68 1.00 9.76 4.39
CA SER A 68 2.32 10.33 4.68
C SER A 68 3.43 9.37 4.27
N SER A 69 4.69 9.84 4.32
CA SER A 69 5.85 9.04 3.93
C SER A 69 7.05 9.39 4.80
N GLN A 70 7.79 8.37 5.22
CA GLN A 70 9.09 8.50 5.84
C GLN A 70 10.16 8.04 4.86
N LEU A 71 11.07 8.93 4.49
CA LEU A 71 12.21 8.60 3.65
C LEU A 71 13.24 7.83 4.48
N ILE A 72 13.62 6.64 4.00
CA ILE A 72 14.65 5.79 4.61
C ILE A 72 15.99 5.99 3.92
N SER A 73 15.99 6.00 2.59
CA SER A 73 17.21 6.15 1.79
C SER A 73 16.91 6.83 0.46
N TYR A 74 17.82 7.69 0.02
CA TYR A 74 17.79 8.30 -1.31
C TYR A 74 19.23 8.40 -1.80
N ARG A 75 19.57 7.60 -2.81
CA ARG A 75 20.95 7.52 -3.28
C ARG A 75 21.05 7.39 -4.80
N ARG A 76 22.01 8.06 -5.37
CA ARG A 76 22.48 7.87 -6.74
C ARG A 76 23.33 6.61 -6.80
N THR A 77 23.06 5.71 -7.74
CA THR A 77 23.81 4.45 -7.90
C THR A 77 23.71 3.93 -9.34
N ILE A 78 24.53 2.96 -9.68
CA ILE A 78 24.39 2.19 -10.93
C ILE A 78 23.27 1.15 -10.78
N PRO A 79 22.57 0.82 -11.88
CA PRO A 79 21.50 -0.20 -11.86
C PRO A 79 22.10 -1.62 -11.77
N ASN A 80 21.32 -2.54 -11.18
CA ASN A 80 21.59 -3.96 -11.30
C ASN A 80 21.03 -4.51 -12.61
N GLU A 81 21.33 -5.78 -12.95
CA GLU A 81 20.89 -6.42 -14.19
C GLU A 81 19.36 -6.43 -14.38
N GLN A 82 18.60 -6.63 -13.30
CA GLN A 82 17.14 -6.61 -13.35
C GLN A 82 16.59 -5.20 -13.63
N GLU A 83 17.19 -4.18 -13.03
CA GLU A 83 16.83 -2.78 -13.27
C GLU A 83 17.18 -2.36 -14.70
N VAL A 84 18.34 -2.76 -15.21
CA VAL A 84 18.73 -2.55 -16.62
C VAL A 84 17.66 -3.13 -17.56
N ALA A 85 17.32 -4.39 -17.37
CA ALA A 85 16.35 -5.08 -18.23
C ALA A 85 14.94 -4.48 -18.14
N LYS A 86 14.47 -4.16 -16.93
CA LYS A 86 13.11 -3.65 -16.71
C LYS A 86 12.93 -2.19 -17.08
N LEU A 87 13.94 -1.37 -16.86
CA LEU A 87 13.90 0.08 -17.14
C LEU A 87 14.36 0.41 -18.57
N GLY A 88 14.88 -0.58 -19.33
CA GLY A 88 15.38 -0.35 -20.69
C GLY A 88 16.54 0.66 -20.76
N ILE A 89 17.42 0.62 -19.78
CA ILE A 89 18.57 1.52 -19.64
C ILE A 89 19.90 0.74 -19.83
N THR A 90 20.99 1.46 -20.00
CA THR A 90 22.30 0.83 -20.06
C THR A 90 22.89 0.58 -18.67
N PRO A 91 23.82 -0.39 -18.48
CA PRO A 91 24.46 -0.64 -17.19
C PRO A 91 25.27 0.54 -16.64
N THR A 92 25.61 1.51 -17.49
CA THR A 92 26.38 2.71 -17.13
C THR A 92 25.50 3.92 -16.80
N GLU A 93 24.21 3.87 -17.11
CA GLU A 93 23.28 4.94 -16.74
C GLU A 93 23.04 4.95 -15.22
N ASN A 94 23.01 6.13 -14.63
CA ASN A 94 22.70 6.23 -13.21
C ASN A 94 21.19 6.16 -12.95
N ILE A 95 20.88 5.60 -11.79
CA ILE A 95 19.53 5.61 -11.23
C ILE A 95 19.56 6.29 -9.86
N ILE A 96 18.43 6.85 -9.48
CA ILE A 96 18.12 7.18 -8.09
C ILE A 96 17.36 6.00 -7.51
N ARG A 97 17.92 5.41 -6.45
CA ARG A 97 17.23 4.38 -5.66
C ARG A 97 16.72 5.02 -4.37
N MET A 98 15.41 5.02 -4.22
CA MET A 98 14.69 5.59 -3.09
C MET A 98 14.02 4.47 -2.29
N GLU A 99 14.21 4.47 -0.98
CA GLU A 99 13.52 3.59 -0.04
C GLU A 99 12.68 4.45 0.90
N ARG A 100 11.41 4.10 1.09
CA ARG A 100 10.51 4.82 2.00
C ARG A 100 9.44 3.93 2.59
N VAL A 101 8.95 4.29 3.76
CA VAL A 101 7.74 3.72 4.36
C VAL A 101 6.57 4.66 4.09
N ARG A 102 5.44 4.11 3.65
CA ARG A 102 4.22 4.85 3.34
C ARG A 102 3.16 4.54 4.39
N TYR A 103 2.51 5.58 4.86
CA TYR A 103 1.57 5.54 5.98
C TYR A 103 0.17 6.00 5.53
N ALA A 104 -0.86 5.43 6.18
CA ALA A 104 -2.21 5.98 6.17
C ALA A 104 -2.65 6.17 7.63
N ASP A 105 -3.04 7.38 8.03
CA ASP A 105 -3.36 7.75 9.40
C ASP A 105 -2.28 7.33 10.41
N GLN A 106 -1.01 7.54 10.05
CA GLN A 106 0.20 7.17 10.82
C GLN A 106 0.46 5.66 10.93
N VAL A 107 -0.38 4.79 10.37
CA VAL A 107 -0.14 3.34 10.32
C VAL A 107 0.74 3.01 9.11
N PRO A 108 1.88 2.31 9.28
CA PRO A 108 2.74 1.91 8.17
C PRO A 108 2.05 0.82 7.33
N LEU A 109 1.91 1.05 6.04
CA LEU A 109 1.24 0.12 5.13
C LEU A 109 2.16 -0.46 4.06
N VAL A 110 3.12 0.31 3.57
CA VAL A 110 3.97 -0.09 2.46
C VAL A 110 5.43 0.30 2.73
N TYR A 111 6.33 -0.67 2.62
CA TYR A 111 7.75 -0.43 2.41
C TYR A 111 8.01 -0.45 0.91
N GLU A 112 8.43 0.68 0.36
CA GLU A 112 8.61 0.90 -1.08
C GLU A 112 10.08 1.10 -1.41
N VAL A 113 10.52 0.42 -2.47
CA VAL A 113 11.82 0.66 -3.11
C VAL A 113 11.55 1.08 -4.55
N ALA A 114 11.90 2.30 -4.91
CA ALA A 114 11.76 2.82 -6.26
C ALA A 114 13.13 3.05 -6.89
N SER A 115 13.28 2.57 -8.13
CA SER A 115 14.47 2.78 -8.96
C SER A 115 14.09 3.63 -10.16
N ILE A 116 14.64 4.83 -10.25
CA ILE A 116 14.24 5.84 -11.23
C ILE A 116 15.47 6.24 -12.04
N PRO A 117 15.46 6.11 -13.38
CA PRO A 117 16.57 6.62 -14.21
C PRO A 117 16.79 8.10 -13.97
N GLU A 118 18.01 8.49 -13.61
CA GLU A 118 18.37 9.87 -13.23
C GLU A 118 17.98 10.88 -14.31
N LYS A 119 18.08 10.51 -15.58
CA LYS A 119 17.73 11.36 -16.73
C LYS A 119 16.31 11.94 -16.70
N PHE A 120 15.36 11.26 -16.03
CA PHE A 120 13.98 11.74 -15.93
C PHE A 120 13.74 12.71 -14.77
N ILE A 121 14.64 12.76 -13.79
CA ILE A 121 14.40 13.49 -12.54
C ILE A 121 15.58 14.40 -12.13
N LYS A 122 16.57 14.60 -13.02
CA LYS A 122 17.76 15.40 -12.72
C LYS A 122 17.46 16.85 -12.33
N ASP A 123 16.35 17.38 -12.86
CA ASP A 123 15.94 18.78 -12.64
C ASP A 123 14.86 18.90 -11.54
N PHE A 124 14.53 17.81 -10.84
CA PHE A 124 13.52 17.80 -9.78
C PHE A 124 14.15 17.98 -8.41
N LYS A 125 13.44 18.66 -7.52
CA LYS A 125 13.84 18.72 -6.12
C LYS A 125 13.60 17.38 -5.44
N LYS A 126 14.54 16.98 -4.60
CA LYS A 126 14.47 15.72 -3.84
C LYS A 126 13.18 15.61 -3.04
N GLU A 127 12.75 16.69 -2.41
CA GLU A 127 11.56 16.77 -1.58
C GLU A 127 10.27 16.46 -2.37
N GLU A 128 10.20 16.94 -3.61
CA GLU A 128 9.06 16.70 -4.50
C GLU A 128 8.97 15.22 -4.90
N ILE A 129 10.12 14.60 -5.25
CA ILE A 129 10.20 13.18 -5.61
C ILE A 129 9.82 12.28 -4.42
N THR A 130 10.33 12.62 -3.23
CA THR A 130 10.15 11.77 -2.05
C THR A 130 8.75 11.85 -1.46
N SER A 131 8.04 12.95 -1.67
CA SER A 131 6.69 13.17 -1.14
C SER A 131 5.58 12.77 -2.12
N HIS A 132 5.63 13.28 -3.36
CA HIS A 132 4.51 13.20 -4.32
C HIS A 132 4.99 12.80 -5.72
N PHE A 133 5.75 11.73 -5.85
CA PHE A 133 6.46 11.33 -7.07
C PHE A 133 5.62 11.40 -8.35
N PHE A 134 4.46 10.72 -8.38
CA PHE A 134 3.61 10.71 -9.58
C PHE A 134 3.05 12.10 -9.92
N GLN A 135 2.63 12.87 -8.91
CA GLN A 135 2.15 14.23 -9.12
C GLN A 135 3.26 15.13 -9.65
N THR A 136 4.48 15.00 -9.13
CA THR A 136 5.66 15.73 -9.60
C THR A 136 5.95 15.41 -11.06
N LEU A 137 5.95 14.14 -11.45
CA LEU A 137 6.11 13.74 -12.85
C LEU A 137 5.08 14.41 -13.76
N GLN A 138 3.80 14.39 -13.38
CA GLN A 138 2.72 15.00 -14.16
C GLN A 138 2.87 16.51 -14.29
N GLN A 139 3.27 17.20 -13.21
CA GLN A 139 3.55 18.65 -13.22
C GLN A 139 4.70 19.03 -14.16
N HIS A 140 5.67 18.13 -14.32
CA HIS A 140 6.76 18.29 -15.28
C HIS A 140 6.45 17.75 -16.69
N GLY A 141 5.16 17.49 -16.99
CA GLY A 141 4.69 17.14 -18.33
C GLY A 141 4.82 15.67 -18.70
N TYR A 142 5.23 14.79 -17.76
CA TYR A 142 5.25 13.35 -18.00
C TYR A 142 3.85 12.78 -17.89
N ARG A 143 3.51 11.89 -18.82
CA ARG A 143 2.25 11.12 -18.78
C ARG A 143 2.51 9.76 -18.18
N ILE A 144 1.78 9.42 -17.12
CA ILE A 144 1.83 8.08 -16.53
C ILE A 144 1.07 7.15 -17.47
N GLY A 145 1.77 6.18 -18.02
CA GLY A 145 1.23 5.19 -18.97
C GLY A 145 0.68 3.94 -18.29
N LYS A 146 0.56 2.89 -19.08
CA LYS A 146 0.24 1.55 -18.57
C LYS A 146 1.44 0.99 -17.83
N SER A 147 1.19 0.28 -16.74
CA SER A 147 2.22 -0.42 -15.97
C SER A 147 2.03 -1.93 -16.03
N GLN A 148 3.11 -2.66 -15.96
CA GLN A 148 3.10 -4.10 -15.74
C GLN A 148 3.32 -4.36 -14.25
N GLN A 149 2.43 -5.12 -13.64
CA GLN A 149 2.48 -5.45 -12.22
C GLN A 149 2.59 -6.95 -12.02
N THR A 150 3.38 -7.34 -11.04
CA THR A 150 3.45 -8.72 -10.54
C THR A 150 3.20 -8.71 -9.04
N ILE A 151 2.23 -9.48 -8.59
CA ILE A 151 1.84 -9.58 -7.17
C ILE A 151 2.08 -11.01 -6.70
N TYR A 152 2.70 -11.16 -5.54
CA TYR A 152 2.94 -12.45 -4.91
C TYR A 152 2.97 -12.32 -3.38
N ALA A 153 2.65 -13.41 -2.68
CA ALA A 153 2.76 -13.48 -1.24
C ALA A 153 4.20 -13.83 -0.84
N ARG A 154 4.68 -13.23 0.25
CA ARG A 154 5.96 -13.57 0.88
C ARG A 154 5.90 -13.35 2.38
N LEU A 155 6.88 -13.92 3.09
CA LEU A 155 7.04 -13.65 4.51
C LEU A 155 7.90 -12.40 4.74
N ALA A 156 7.51 -11.57 5.68
CA ALA A 156 8.26 -10.39 6.09
C ALA A 156 9.59 -10.80 6.72
N LYS A 157 10.69 -10.37 6.11
CA LYS A 157 12.01 -10.46 6.72
C LYS A 157 12.15 -9.37 7.80
N GLU A 158 13.07 -9.56 8.74
CA GLU A 158 13.28 -8.70 9.91
C GLU A 158 13.21 -7.19 9.57
N LYS A 159 14.04 -6.69 8.67
CA LYS A 159 14.05 -5.28 8.24
C LYS A 159 12.68 -4.78 7.76
N ILE A 160 11.92 -5.61 7.02
CA ILE A 160 10.60 -5.22 6.49
C ILE A 160 9.55 -5.30 7.58
N ALA A 161 9.65 -6.30 8.46
CA ALA A 161 8.77 -6.46 9.60
C ALA A 161 8.87 -5.25 10.55
N ASP A 162 10.09 -4.79 10.83
CA ASP A 162 10.35 -3.58 11.65
C ASP A 162 9.74 -2.33 11.02
N TYR A 163 9.90 -2.13 9.71
CA TYR A 163 9.35 -0.96 9.02
C TYR A 163 7.82 -0.97 8.90
N LEU A 164 7.21 -2.14 8.86
CA LEU A 164 5.76 -2.29 8.75
C LEU A 164 5.09 -2.54 10.10
N GLU A 165 5.86 -2.57 11.19
CA GLU A 165 5.38 -2.82 12.56
C GLU A 165 4.57 -4.13 12.65
N VAL A 166 5.08 -5.18 11.97
CA VAL A 166 4.50 -6.52 12.01
C VAL A 166 5.53 -7.53 12.55
N GLU A 167 5.09 -8.72 12.92
CA GLU A 167 5.99 -9.78 13.37
C GLU A 167 6.84 -10.31 12.21
N LYS A 168 8.10 -10.69 12.51
CA LYS A 168 8.97 -11.40 11.57
C LYS A 168 8.30 -12.70 11.13
N GLY A 169 8.23 -12.93 9.84
CA GLY A 169 7.53 -14.06 9.25
C GLY A 169 6.03 -13.82 8.99
N HIS A 170 5.51 -12.64 9.31
CA HIS A 170 4.15 -12.26 8.92
C HIS A 170 3.99 -12.31 7.39
N ALA A 171 2.85 -12.83 6.93
CA ALA A 171 2.56 -12.89 5.50
C ALA A 171 2.22 -11.49 4.97
N ILE A 172 2.97 -11.06 3.96
CA ILE A 172 2.78 -9.78 3.29
C ILE A 172 2.60 -9.97 1.78
N LEU A 173 1.92 -9.04 1.14
CA LEU A 173 1.90 -8.95 -0.31
C LEU A 173 3.13 -8.16 -0.79
N ALA A 174 3.80 -8.69 -1.78
CA ALA A 174 4.84 -7.98 -2.51
C ALA A 174 4.32 -7.64 -3.91
N LEU A 175 4.55 -6.41 -4.33
CA LEU A 175 4.17 -5.89 -5.63
C LEU A 175 5.42 -5.35 -6.33
N THR A 176 5.66 -5.80 -7.54
CA THR A 176 6.64 -5.20 -8.44
C THR A 176 5.89 -4.53 -9.58
N GLN A 177 6.23 -3.28 -9.86
CA GLN A 177 5.60 -2.48 -10.92
C GLN A 177 6.67 -1.82 -11.80
N VAL A 178 6.45 -1.84 -13.10
CA VAL A 178 7.28 -1.15 -14.10
C VAL A 178 6.40 -0.40 -15.09
#